data_dd6467ebbbabd9f8daed8ed1258661a5
#
_entry.id   dd6467ebbbabd9f8daed8ed1258661a5
#
_cell.length_a   1.000
_cell.length_b   1.000
_cell.length_c   1.000
_cell.angle_alpha   90.00
_cell.angle_beta   90.00
_cell.angle_gamma   90.00
#
_symmetry.space_group_name_H-M   'P 1'
#
loop_
_entity.id
_entity.type
_entity.pdbx_description
1 polymer ?
#
loop_
_entity_poly.entity_id
_entity_poly.type
_entity_poly.pdbx_seq_one_letter_code
_entity_poly.pdbx_strand_id
1 'polypeptide(L)'
;MSEASTTHTGKQRRNPFLETAPEPIPAPIDYAEGNRAPRTLAAYARPIRLRWSVGLLVAFGAGVLEISIPQVLQMIVDHLSHSATESAIWAAGGLVLVLAIAHASFAYWRRWLLVDPTSTIEMSMRMNFFDRLLSAPIALLDRWPSGQLLTRSMSDLGTIRRWLSFGIVQLLTVIVMFLGGAFYMLQSSPLLALVFVVTVPVLVLSLVNFTRKYYRVSHEIQQLTGDLSTRIEESVRGIRVIKALGRSPEQIRDYSQAVDVLQEREYGRSMLVARVALNQTLIVGISTAVALALGASQVANGALSLGAMTAYFAVQTTVLSHVIRSTSLMSAYLSYKVALERHNEVMDEPGFEVVRLIDPAKADEHSPNPANVQDSVQRSSLSSHPS
;
A
#
# COMPACT_ATOMS: atom_id res chain seq x y z
N MET A 1 -24.24 57.16 25.24
CA MET A 1 -24.95 57.31 23.98
C MET A 1 -24.20 56.50 22.93
N SER A 2 -24.91 55.49 22.54
CA SER A 2 -24.85 54.66 21.29
C SER A 2 -23.62 53.85 21.04
N GLU A 3 -23.70 52.59 21.43
CA GLU A 3 -22.95 51.45 20.95
C GLU A 3 -23.33 51.14 19.50
N ALA A 4 -22.33 50.97 18.66
CA ALA A 4 -22.49 50.38 17.30
C ALA A 4 -21.89 49.00 17.30
N SER A 5 -22.74 47.99 17.42
CA SER A 5 -22.47 46.57 17.25
C SER A 5 -22.18 46.30 15.76
N THR A 6 -20.92 45.98 15.40
CA THR A 6 -20.55 45.47 14.13
C THR A 6 -20.58 43.94 14.16
N THR A 7 -21.67 43.37 13.67
CA THR A 7 -21.80 41.94 13.35
C THR A 7 -20.89 41.58 12.17
N HIS A 8 -19.76 40.94 12.47
CA HIS A 8 -18.94 40.25 11.47
C HIS A 8 -19.63 38.94 11.04
N THR A 9 -20.40 39.00 9.96
CA THR A 9 -20.82 37.83 9.22
C THR A 9 -19.62 37.26 8.47
N GLY A 10 -18.88 36.34 9.10
CA GLY A 10 -17.87 35.52 8.46
C GLY A 10 -18.48 34.63 7.39
N LYS A 11 -18.37 35.01 6.12
CA LYS A 11 -18.57 34.12 4.99
C LYS A 11 -17.59 32.97 5.11
N GLN A 12 -18.02 31.84 5.68
CA GLN A 12 -17.31 30.56 5.56
C GLN A 12 -17.12 30.27 4.07
N ARG A 13 -15.89 30.33 3.59
CA ARG A 13 -15.53 29.86 2.25
C ARG A 13 -15.85 28.37 2.20
N ARG A 14 -16.98 28.01 1.58
CA ARG A 14 -17.31 26.62 1.25
C ARG A 14 -16.19 26.05 0.39
N ASN A 15 -15.63 24.92 0.87
CA ASN A 15 -14.58 24.21 0.15
C ASN A 15 -15.26 23.36 -0.92
N PRO A 16 -15.11 23.63 -2.23
CA PRO A 16 -15.83 22.93 -3.31
C PRO A 16 -15.46 21.43 -3.38
N PHE A 17 -14.39 21.00 -2.71
CA PHE A 17 -13.98 19.59 -2.62
C PHE A 17 -14.73 18.77 -1.55
N LEU A 18 -15.54 19.43 -0.71
CA LEU A 18 -16.34 18.76 0.34
C LEU A 18 -17.83 18.68 -0.03
N GLU A 19 -18.25 19.24 -1.16
CA GLU A 19 -19.66 19.31 -1.56
C GLU A 19 -20.13 18.16 -2.48
N THR A 20 -19.28 17.21 -2.84
CA THR A 20 -19.80 15.93 -3.32
C THR A 20 -20.35 15.21 -2.10
N ALA A 21 -21.69 15.14 -2.00
CA ALA A 21 -22.36 14.27 -1.05
C ALA A 21 -21.63 12.92 -1.08
N PRO A 22 -21.21 12.36 0.08
CA PRO A 22 -20.59 11.05 0.07
C PRO A 22 -21.51 10.13 -0.72
N GLU A 23 -20.97 9.47 -1.75
CA GLU A 23 -21.73 8.42 -2.46
C GLU A 23 -22.37 7.55 -1.39
N PRO A 24 -23.67 7.22 -1.52
CA PRO A 24 -24.34 6.44 -0.52
C PRO A 24 -23.48 5.22 -0.24
N ILE A 25 -23.13 5.02 1.04
CA ILE A 25 -22.39 3.84 1.49
C ILE A 25 -23.05 2.65 0.82
N PRO A 26 -22.37 1.88 -0.03
CA PRO A 26 -22.98 0.75 -0.68
C PRO A 26 -23.61 -0.09 0.41
N ALA A 27 -24.91 -0.38 0.25
CA ALA A 27 -25.66 -1.17 1.21
C ALA A 27 -24.81 -2.41 1.55
N PRO A 28 -24.67 -2.76 2.84
CA PRO A 28 -23.93 -3.96 3.22
C PRO A 28 -24.45 -5.07 2.31
N ILE A 29 -23.53 -5.79 1.65
CA ILE A 29 -23.92 -6.85 0.70
C ILE A 29 -24.87 -7.74 1.47
N ASP A 30 -26.14 -7.71 1.08
CA ASP A 30 -27.17 -8.47 1.75
C ASP A 30 -26.86 -9.96 1.55
N TYR A 31 -26.33 -10.58 2.58
CA TYR A 31 -26.09 -12.02 2.64
C TYR A 31 -27.38 -12.73 3.07
N ALA A 32 -28.52 -12.29 2.49
CA ALA A 32 -29.80 -12.91 2.71
C ALA A 32 -29.70 -14.42 2.43
N GLU A 33 -30.16 -15.17 3.42
CA GLU A 33 -30.45 -16.59 3.36
C GLU A 33 -29.25 -17.54 3.05
N GLY A 34 -28.53 -17.91 4.10
CA GLY A 34 -27.67 -19.09 4.11
C GLY A 34 -26.28 -18.92 3.51
N ASN A 35 -25.92 -17.76 3.02
CA ASN A 35 -24.59 -17.49 2.47
C ASN A 35 -23.65 -17.05 3.60
N ARG A 36 -22.71 -17.94 3.96
CA ARG A 36 -21.60 -17.61 4.84
C ARG A 36 -20.85 -16.40 4.29
N ALA A 37 -20.42 -15.49 5.16
CA ALA A 37 -19.57 -14.35 4.77
C ALA A 37 -18.48 -14.81 3.78
N PRO A 38 -18.21 -14.04 2.70
CA PRO A 38 -17.30 -14.51 1.65
C PRO A 38 -15.93 -14.80 2.25
N ARG A 39 -15.56 -16.07 2.26
CA ARG A 39 -14.29 -16.57 2.78
C ARG A 39 -13.10 -16.25 1.87
N THR A 40 -13.37 -15.75 0.67
CA THR A 40 -12.32 -15.46 -0.31
C THR A 40 -12.39 -14.01 -0.76
N LEU A 41 -11.21 -13.39 -0.87
CA LEU A 41 -11.06 -12.04 -1.43
C LEU A 41 -11.77 -11.88 -2.79
N ALA A 42 -11.81 -12.96 -3.59
CA ALA A 42 -12.48 -13.00 -4.88
C ALA A 42 -14.00 -12.74 -4.80
N ALA A 43 -14.63 -13.13 -3.69
CA ALA A 43 -16.04 -12.88 -3.48
C ALA A 43 -16.33 -11.40 -3.17
N TYR A 44 -15.48 -10.76 -2.35
CA TYR A 44 -15.55 -9.31 -2.13
C TYR A 44 -15.29 -8.49 -3.39
N ALA A 45 -14.46 -9.02 -4.31
CA ALA A 45 -14.16 -8.37 -5.57
C ALA A 45 -15.27 -8.52 -6.64
N ARG A 46 -16.24 -9.42 -6.47
CA ARG A 46 -17.30 -9.69 -7.47
C ARG A 46 -18.01 -8.44 -7.98
N PRO A 47 -18.54 -7.54 -7.12
CA PRO A 47 -19.33 -6.39 -7.59
C PRO A 47 -18.49 -5.35 -8.35
N ILE A 48 -17.19 -5.32 -8.12
CA ILE A 48 -16.27 -4.31 -8.70
C ILE A 48 -15.33 -4.87 -9.76
N ARG A 49 -15.46 -6.16 -10.13
CA ARG A 49 -14.55 -6.86 -11.07
C ARG A 49 -14.35 -6.10 -12.36
N LEU A 50 -15.42 -5.59 -12.96
CA LEU A 50 -15.32 -4.89 -14.23
C LEU A 50 -14.50 -3.61 -14.10
N ARG A 51 -14.79 -2.77 -13.10
CA ARG A 51 -14.08 -1.51 -12.87
C ARG A 51 -12.61 -1.75 -12.54
N TRP A 52 -12.33 -2.77 -11.71
CA TRP A 52 -10.98 -3.17 -11.34
C TRP A 52 -10.19 -3.73 -12.54
N SER A 53 -10.81 -4.58 -13.38
CA SER A 53 -10.20 -5.10 -14.60
C SER A 53 -9.90 -3.99 -15.60
N VAL A 54 -10.80 -3.02 -15.78
CA VAL A 54 -10.54 -1.82 -16.61
C VAL A 54 -9.38 -1.02 -16.04
N GLY A 55 -9.30 -0.86 -14.71
CA GLY A 55 -8.19 -0.19 -14.06
C GLY A 55 -6.83 -0.88 -14.30
N LEU A 56 -6.79 -2.22 -14.28
CA LEU A 56 -5.60 -3.00 -14.63
C LEU A 56 -5.24 -2.86 -16.12
N LEU A 57 -6.24 -2.83 -17.00
CA LEU A 57 -6.02 -2.63 -18.43
C LEU A 57 -5.45 -1.23 -18.72
N VAL A 58 -5.95 -0.21 -18.03
CA VAL A 58 -5.39 1.15 -18.09
C VAL A 58 -3.97 1.18 -17.52
N ALA A 59 -3.69 0.42 -16.44
CA ALA A 59 -2.33 0.29 -15.90
C ALA A 59 -1.38 -0.38 -16.89
N PHE A 60 -1.84 -1.41 -17.59
CA PHE A 60 -1.09 -2.05 -18.68
C PHE A 60 -0.81 -1.05 -19.82
N GLY A 61 -1.83 -0.33 -20.28
CA GLY A 61 -1.69 0.70 -21.30
C GLY A 61 -0.72 1.82 -20.90
N ALA A 62 -0.75 2.27 -19.65
CA ALA A 62 0.21 3.22 -19.11
C ALA A 62 1.66 2.69 -19.20
N GLY A 63 1.87 1.41 -18.87
CA GLY A 63 3.18 0.77 -18.98
C GLY A 63 3.66 0.66 -20.43
N VAL A 64 2.78 0.28 -21.35
CA VAL A 64 3.11 0.24 -22.79
C VAL A 64 3.47 1.63 -23.31
N LEU A 65 2.70 2.65 -22.92
CA LEU A 65 2.98 4.03 -23.32
C LEU A 65 4.32 4.54 -22.77
N GLU A 66 4.66 4.19 -21.52
CA GLU A 66 5.93 4.54 -20.89
C GLU A 66 7.13 3.95 -21.65
N ILE A 67 7.02 2.71 -22.15
CA ILE A 67 8.06 2.09 -23.01
C ILE A 67 8.10 2.72 -24.39
N SER A 68 6.98 3.22 -24.91
CA SER A 68 6.92 3.83 -26.24
C SER A 68 7.62 5.18 -26.31
N ILE A 69 7.72 5.91 -25.18
CA ILE A 69 8.38 7.24 -25.16
C ILE A 69 9.84 7.16 -25.65
N PRO A 70 10.71 6.23 -25.16
CA PRO A 70 12.05 6.08 -25.70
C PRO A 70 12.11 5.74 -27.20
N GLN A 71 11.12 5.00 -27.72
CA GLN A 71 11.05 4.67 -29.15
C GLN A 71 10.77 5.89 -30.01
N VAL A 72 9.88 6.75 -29.53
CA VAL A 72 9.63 8.04 -30.19
C VAL A 72 10.88 8.93 -30.12
N LEU A 73 11.60 8.93 -28.99
CA LEU A 73 12.88 9.63 -28.89
C LEU A 73 13.90 9.11 -29.89
N GLN A 74 13.95 7.79 -30.13
CA GLN A 74 14.76 7.21 -31.20
C GLN A 74 14.43 7.80 -32.56
N MET A 75 13.14 7.80 -32.95
CA MET A 75 12.71 8.32 -34.23
C MET A 75 13.10 9.79 -34.40
N ILE A 76 12.96 10.59 -33.33
CA ILE A 76 13.32 11.99 -33.32
C ILE A 76 14.83 12.16 -33.54
N VAL A 77 15.66 11.44 -32.79
CA VAL A 77 17.13 11.54 -32.90
C VAL A 77 17.60 11.09 -34.27
N ASP A 78 17.07 9.99 -34.80
CA ASP A 78 17.45 9.48 -36.12
C ASP A 78 17.01 10.42 -37.24
N HIS A 79 15.81 11.02 -37.13
CA HIS A 79 15.33 11.99 -38.15
C HIS A 79 16.14 13.31 -38.13
N LEU A 80 16.43 13.82 -36.93
CA LEU A 80 17.21 15.04 -36.75
C LEU A 80 18.68 14.90 -37.20
N SER A 81 19.25 13.68 -37.07
CA SER A 81 20.62 13.43 -37.52
C SER A 81 20.79 13.50 -39.07
N HIS A 82 19.68 13.30 -39.82
CA HIS A 82 19.70 13.29 -41.28
C HIS A 82 19.17 14.60 -41.90
N SER A 83 18.23 15.31 -41.26
CA SER A 83 17.60 16.52 -41.77
C SER A 83 17.03 17.40 -40.65
N ALA A 84 17.87 18.21 -40.03
CA ALA A 84 17.44 19.14 -38.97
C ALA A 84 16.72 20.37 -39.60
N THR A 85 15.41 20.27 -39.79
CA THR A 85 14.56 21.40 -40.16
C THR A 85 13.92 21.95 -38.88
N GLU A 86 13.80 23.28 -38.73
CA GLU A 86 13.19 23.90 -37.55
C GLU A 86 11.77 23.40 -37.30
N SER A 87 10.97 23.20 -38.36
CA SER A 87 9.64 22.59 -38.23
C SER A 87 9.63 21.17 -37.69
N ALA A 88 10.65 20.34 -38.01
CA ALA A 88 10.78 18.99 -37.48
C ALA A 88 11.09 18.98 -35.98
N ILE A 89 11.86 19.97 -35.50
CA ILE A 89 12.16 20.11 -34.05
C ILE A 89 10.89 20.45 -33.28
N TRP A 90 10.08 21.43 -33.78
CA TRP A 90 8.82 21.77 -33.14
C TRP A 90 7.79 20.64 -33.19
N ALA A 91 7.71 19.89 -34.27
CA ALA A 91 6.84 18.71 -34.40
C ALA A 91 7.26 17.60 -33.43
N ALA A 92 8.55 17.36 -33.29
CA ALA A 92 9.10 16.39 -32.33
C ALA A 92 8.80 16.78 -30.89
N GLY A 93 9.00 18.06 -30.52
CA GLY A 93 8.64 18.57 -29.18
C GLY A 93 7.15 18.44 -28.89
N GLY A 94 6.30 18.76 -29.89
CA GLY A 94 4.84 18.59 -29.80
C GLY A 94 4.43 17.14 -29.58
N LEU A 95 5.06 16.20 -30.29
CA LEU A 95 4.78 14.77 -30.14
C LEU A 95 5.14 14.26 -28.72
N VAL A 96 6.31 14.65 -28.22
CA VAL A 96 6.73 14.29 -26.84
C VAL A 96 5.76 14.86 -25.81
N LEU A 97 5.31 16.12 -26.01
CA LEU A 97 4.33 16.75 -25.14
C LEU A 97 2.99 15.98 -25.12
N VAL A 98 2.49 15.58 -26.30
CA VAL A 98 1.25 14.79 -26.43
C VAL A 98 1.39 13.45 -25.71
N LEU A 99 2.53 12.75 -25.89
CA LEU A 99 2.79 11.49 -25.19
C LEU A 99 2.89 11.67 -23.68
N ALA A 100 3.53 12.74 -23.20
CA ALA A 100 3.61 13.05 -21.78
C ALA A 100 2.22 13.30 -21.17
N ILE A 101 1.36 14.07 -21.86
CA ILE A 101 -0.02 14.32 -21.45
C ILE A 101 -0.83 13.02 -21.47
N ALA A 102 -0.69 12.20 -22.51
CA ALA A 102 -1.35 10.90 -22.59
C ALA A 102 -0.92 10.00 -21.43
N HIS A 103 0.38 9.88 -21.16
CA HIS A 103 0.90 9.10 -20.04
C HIS A 103 0.38 9.61 -18.68
N ALA A 104 0.38 10.92 -18.46
CA ALA A 104 -0.18 11.53 -17.24
C ALA A 104 -1.69 11.24 -17.10
N SER A 105 -2.45 11.29 -18.21
CA SER A 105 -3.86 10.95 -18.24
C SER A 105 -4.11 9.47 -17.87
N PHE A 106 -3.35 8.54 -18.45
CA PHE A 106 -3.42 7.12 -18.09
C PHE A 106 -3.05 6.89 -16.62
N ALA A 107 -2.03 7.56 -16.09
CA ALA A 107 -1.64 7.47 -14.68
C ALA A 107 -2.74 8.00 -13.76
N TYR A 108 -3.42 9.08 -14.12
CA TYR A 108 -4.57 9.63 -13.38
C TYR A 108 -5.75 8.65 -13.37
N TRP A 109 -6.20 8.21 -14.55
CA TRP A 109 -7.34 7.30 -14.70
C TRP A 109 -7.10 5.95 -14.02
N ARG A 110 -5.88 5.39 -14.13
CA ARG A 110 -5.46 4.19 -13.41
C ARG A 110 -5.66 4.34 -11.90
N ARG A 111 -5.23 5.49 -11.34
CA ARG A 111 -5.34 5.72 -9.90
C ARG A 111 -6.81 5.80 -9.47
N TRP A 112 -7.64 6.52 -10.21
CA TRP A 112 -9.06 6.64 -9.93
C TRP A 112 -9.81 5.30 -10.05
N LEU A 113 -9.52 4.53 -11.10
CA LEU A 113 -10.18 3.23 -11.35
C LEU A 113 -9.77 2.14 -10.36
N LEU A 114 -8.61 2.23 -9.70
CA LEU A 114 -8.11 1.18 -8.80
C LEU A 114 -8.26 1.52 -7.33
N VAL A 115 -8.05 2.76 -6.92
CA VAL A 115 -8.09 3.14 -5.50
C VAL A 115 -9.51 3.08 -4.94
N ASP A 116 -10.47 3.61 -5.65
CA ASP A 116 -11.88 3.68 -5.24
C ASP A 116 -12.51 2.28 -5.06
N PRO A 117 -12.44 1.34 -6.05
CA PRO A 117 -12.96 -0.01 -5.85
C PRO A 117 -12.29 -0.79 -4.71
N THR A 118 -10.98 -0.61 -4.52
CA THR A 118 -10.28 -1.29 -3.43
C THR A 118 -10.64 -0.74 -2.05
N SER A 119 -11.00 0.54 -1.97
CA SER A 119 -11.57 1.14 -0.75
C SER A 119 -12.96 0.57 -0.45
N THR A 120 -13.76 0.29 -1.47
CA THR A 120 -15.06 -0.38 -1.32
C THR A 120 -14.89 -1.81 -0.79
N ILE A 121 -13.87 -2.56 -1.27
CA ILE A 121 -13.55 -3.89 -0.72
C ILE A 121 -13.18 -3.76 0.77
N GLU A 122 -12.27 -2.83 1.12
CA GLU A 122 -11.88 -2.62 2.52
C GLU A 122 -13.09 -2.32 3.41
N MET A 123 -13.98 -1.43 2.95
CA MET A 123 -15.18 -1.08 3.69
C MET A 123 -16.11 -2.28 3.88
N SER A 124 -16.33 -3.06 2.84
CA SER A 124 -17.16 -4.28 2.91
C SER A 124 -16.57 -5.33 3.85
N MET A 125 -15.24 -5.54 3.79
CA MET A 125 -14.53 -6.43 4.72
C MET A 125 -14.66 -5.94 6.16
N ARG A 126 -14.54 -4.64 6.38
CA ARG A 126 -14.66 -4.02 7.72
C ARG A 126 -16.06 -4.18 8.30
N MET A 127 -17.08 -3.91 7.50
CA MET A 127 -18.47 -4.10 7.94
C MET A 127 -18.78 -5.55 8.27
N ASN A 128 -18.36 -6.49 7.43
CA ASN A 128 -18.55 -7.92 7.71
C ASN A 128 -17.77 -8.40 8.92
N PHE A 129 -16.54 -7.89 9.12
CA PHE A 129 -15.75 -8.19 10.31
C PHE A 129 -16.44 -7.67 11.57
N PHE A 130 -16.97 -6.46 11.53
CA PHE A 130 -17.69 -5.85 12.65
C PHE A 130 -19.00 -6.59 12.96
N ASP A 131 -19.81 -6.91 11.94
CA ASP A 131 -21.01 -7.72 12.09
C ASP A 131 -20.69 -9.08 12.72
N ARG A 132 -19.62 -9.71 12.27
CA ARG A 132 -19.12 -10.97 12.83
C ARG A 132 -18.76 -10.84 14.31
N LEU A 133 -18.10 -9.76 14.71
CA LEU A 133 -17.76 -9.52 16.12
C LEU A 133 -18.99 -9.30 16.98
N LEU A 134 -19.97 -8.56 16.50
CA LEU A 134 -21.22 -8.30 17.25
C LEU A 134 -22.07 -9.56 17.43
N SER A 135 -22.03 -10.47 16.47
CA SER A 135 -22.72 -11.76 16.53
C SER A 135 -21.97 -12.84 17.31
N ALA A 136 -20.72 -12.55 17.75
CA ALA A 136 -19.87 -13.50 18.44
C ALA A 136 -20.39 -13.80 19.86
N PRO A 137 -20.34 -15.08 20.32
CA PRO A 137 -20.57 -15.41 21.72
C PRO A 137 -19.49 -14.76 22.60
N ILE A 138 -19.88 -14.30 23.80
CA ILE A 138 -18.95 -13.65 24.76
C ILE A 138 -17.76 -14.57 25.07
N ALA A 139 -17.99 -15.86 25.24
CA ALA A 139 -16.93 -16.84 25.50
C ALA A 139 -15.86 -16.91 24.40
N LEU A 140 -16.17 -16.50 23.17
CA LEU A 140 -15.22 -16.41 22.07
C LEU A 140 -14.43 -15.11 22.14
N LEU A 141 -15.09 -13.99 22.46
CA LEU A 141 -14.43 -12.70 22.63
C LEU A 141 -13.43 -12.69 23.78
N ASP A 142 -13.69 -13.45 24.84
CA ASP A 142 -12.79 -13.61 25.99
C ASP A 142 -11.46 -14.30 25.61
N ARG A 143 -11.43 -15.09 24.53
CA ARG A 143 -10.19 -15.73 24.02
C ARG A 143 -9.30 -14.78 23.24
N TRP A 144 -9.86 -13.68 22.74
CA TRP A 144 -9.15 -12.75 21.86
C TRP A 144 -8.86 -11.43 22.60
N PRO A 145 -7.57 -11.05 22.77
CA PRO A 145 -7.25 -9.73 23.30
C PRO A 145 -7.87 -8.64 22.43
N SER A 146 -8.58 -7.69 23.04
CA SER A 146 -9.28 -6.60 22.34
C SER A 146 -8.36 -5.80 21.41
N GLY A 147 -7.09 -5.60 21.81
CA GLY A 147 -6.09 -4.93 20.96
C GLY A 147 -5.77 -5.70 19.67
N GLN A 148 -5.81 -7.04 19.68
CA GLN A 148 -5.61 -7.83 18.46
C GLN A 148 -6.80 -7.70 17.51
N LEU A 149 -8.03 -7.75 18.02
CA LEU A 149 -9.24 -7.55 17.21
C LEU A 149 -9.26 -6.16 16.59
N LEU A 150 -8.87 -5.15 17.35
CA LEU A 150 -8.74 -3.77 16.84
C LEU A 150 -7.69 -3.67 15.72
N THR A 151 -6.52 -4.28 15.90
CA THR A 151 -5.47 -4.30 14.87
C THR A 151 -5.96 -5.01 13.59
N ARG A 152 -6.66 -6.14 13.71
CA ARG A 152 -7.21 -6.89 12.57
C ARG A 152 -8.28 -6.11 11.83
N SER A 153 -9.15 -5.37 12.54
CA SER A 153 -10.21 -4.57 11.94
C SER A 153 -9.73 -3.28 11.25
N MET A 154 -8.62 -2.71 11.71
CA MET A 154 -8.12 -1.41 11.23
C MET A 154 -6.87 -1.55 10.36
N SER A 155 -5.78 -2.08 10.93
CA SER A 155 -4.47 -2.10 10.28
C SER A 155 -4.35 -3.17 9.20
N ASP A 156 -4.84 -4.40 9.47
CA ASP A 156 -4.69 -5.52 8.55
C ASP A 156 -5.54 -5.31 7.28
N LEU A 157 -6.78 -4.83 7.41
CA LEU A 157 -7.62 -4.51 6.25
C LEU A 157 -7.02 -3.38 5.39
N GLY A 158 -6.45 -2.36 6.02
CA GLY A 158 -5.70 -1.31 5.31
C GLY A 158 -4.48 -1.87 4.56
N THR A 159 -3.83 -2.90 5.09
CA THR A 159 -2.70 -3.57 4.43
C THR A 159 -3.16 -4.38 3.21
N ILE A 160 -4.29 -5.08 3.31
CA ILE A 160 -4.93 -5.78 2.19
C ILE A 160 -5.27 -4.78 1.08
N ARG A 161 -5.93 -3.67 1.40
CA ARG A 161 -6.25 -2.62 0.43
C ARG A 161 -5.02 -2.07 -0.28
N ARG A 162 -3.95 -1.75 0.48
CA ARG A 162 -2.71 -1.23 -0.11
C ARG A 162 -2.10 -2.19 -1.13
N TRP A 163 -2.10 -3.48 -0.83
CA TRP A 163 -1.62 -4.48 -1.79
C TRP A 163 -2.47 -4.53 -3.06
N LEU A 164 -3.78 -4.53 -2.93
CA LEU A 164 -4.71 -4.55 -4.07
C LEU A 164 -4.64 -3.29 -4.93
N SER A 165 -4.45 -2.11 -4.31
CA SER A 165 -4.39 -0.81 -5.01
C SER A 165 -3.05 -0.55 -5.68
N PHE A 166 -1.94 -0.92 -5.02
CA PHE A 166 -0.58 -0.53 -5.44
C PHE A 166 0.32 -1.71 -5.72
N GLY A 167 0.26 -2.79 -4.92
CA GLY A 167 1.15 -3.93 -5.05
C GLY A 167 0.98 -4.66 -6.38
N ILE A 168 -0.26 -5.01 -6.71
CA ILE A 168 -0.58 -5.70 -7.97
C ILE A 168 -0.24 -4.83 -9.19
N VAL A 169 -0.55 -3.53 -9.11
CA VAL A 169 -0.25 -2.57 -10.18
C VAL A 169 1.26 -2.44 -10.40
N GLN A 170 2.02 -2.32 -9.32
CA GLN A 170 3.48 -2.22 -9.41
C GLN A 170 4.09 -3.49 -9.98
N LEU A 171 3.59 -4.67 -9.58
CA LEU A 171 4.03 -5.95 -10.14
C LEU A 171 3.74 -6.02 -11.64
N LEU A 172 2.51 -5.66 -12.06
CA LEU A 172 2.13 -5.60 -13.47
C LEU A 172 3.04 -4.64 -14.25
N THR A 173 3.29 -3.44 -13.71
CA THR A 173 4.16 -2.45 -14.33
C THR A 173 5.57 -3.00 -14.56
N VAL A 174 6.17 -3.64 -13.55
CA VAL A 174 7.52 -4.23 -13.68
C VAL A 174 7.57 -5.33 -14.75
N ILE A 175 6.55 -6.18 -14.78
CA ILE A 175 6.46 -7.25 -15.79
C ILE A 175 6.33 -6.65 -17.20
N VAL A 176 5.44 -5.69 -17.39
CA VAL A 176 5.24 -5.03 -18.70
C VAL A 176 6.50 -4.30 -19.14
N MET A 177 7.16 -3.57 -18.22
CA MET A 177 8.40 -2.86 -18.49
C MET A 177 9.54 -3.80 -18.85
N PHE A 178 9.69 -4.91 -18.13
CA PHE A 178 10.74 -5.88 -18.42
C PHE A 178 10.51 -6.57 -19.77
N LEU A 179 9.31 -7.12 -20.00
CA LEU A 179 9.01 -7.84 -21.25
C LEU A 179 9.00 -6.91 -22.46
N GLY A 180 8.39 -5.74 -22.34
CA GLY A 180 8.35 -4.74 -23.42
C GLY A 180 9.72 -4.17 -23.72
N GLY A 181 10.52 -3.87 -22.69
CA GLY A 181 11.91 -3.40 -22.84
C GLY A 181 12.80 -4.46 -23.48
N ALA A 182 12.72 -5.72 -23.03
CA ALA A 182 13.46 -6.83 -23.61
C ALA A 182 13.09 -7.08 -25.08
N PHE A 183 11.79 -7.05 -25.39
CA PHE A 183 11.29 -7.19 -26.76
C PHE A 183 11.80 -6.08 -27.68
N TYR A 184 11.69 -4.83 -27.24
CA TYR A 184 12.20 -3.68 -27.99
C TYR A 184 13.71 -3.77 -28.25
N MET A 185 14.48 -4.13 -27.20
CA MET A 185 15.94 -4.25 -27.32
C MET A 185 16.37 -5.40 -28.23
N LEU A 186 15.61 -6.51 -28.20
CA LEU A 186 15.88 -7.65 -29.07
C LEU A 186 15.73 -7.32 -30.56
N GLN A 187 14.75 -6.46 -30.89
CA GLN A 187 14.57 -6.00 -32.27
C GLN A 187 15.67 -5.01 -32.72
N SER A 188 16.17 -4.19 -31.79
CA SER A 188 17.19 -3.18 -32.11
C SER A 188 18.60 -3.77 -32.18
N SER A 189 18.99 -4.59 -31.20
CA SER A 189 20.29 -5.27 -31.10
C SER A 189 20.24 -6.45 -30.16
N PRO A 190 20.36 -7.70 -30.65
CA PRO A 190 20.37 -8.91 -29.80
C PRO A 190 21.48 -8.89 -28.75
N LEU A 191 22.62 -8.26 -29.03
CA LEU A 191 23.74 -8.17 -28.11
C LEU A 191 23.44 -7.22 -26.94
N LEU A 192 22.81 -6.09 -27.20
CA LEU A 192 22.37 -5.15 -26.15
C LEU A 192 21.18 -5.73 -25.36
N ALA A 193 20.29 -6.47 -26.01
CA ALA A 193 19.22 -7.20 -25.35
C ALA A 193 19.77 -8.22 -24.34
N LEU A 194 20.84 -8.94 -24.69
CA LEU A 194 21.50 -9.88 -23.78
C LEU A 194 22.04 -9.18 -22.53
N VAL A 195 22.70 -8.03 -22.68
CA VAL A 195 23.20 -7.24 -21.54
C VAL A 195 22.05 -6.87 -20.62
N PHE A 196 20.92 -6.40 -21.17
CA PHE A 196 19.73 -6.01 -20.40
C PHE A 196 19.09 -7.21 -19.69
N VAL A 197 18.85 -8.31 -20.42
CA VAL A 197 18.20 -9.53 -19.90
C VAL A 197 19.04 -10.19 -18.81
N VAL A 198 20.37 -10.08 -18.85
CA VAL A 198 21.26 -10.56 -17.77
C VAL A 198 21.25 -9.60 -16.57
N THR A 199 21.26 -8.29 -16.83
CA THR A 199 21.34 -7.27 -15.75
C THR A 199 20.12 -7.34 -14.82
N VAL A 200 18.91 -7.49 -15.37
CA VAL A 200 17.69 -7.47 -14.55
C VAL A 200 17.61 -8.63 -13.55
N PRO A 201 17.83 -9.91 -13.92
CA PRO A 201 17.89 -10.99 -12.94
C PRO A 201 19.00 -10.82 -11.89
N VAL A 202 20.17 -10.34 -12.28
CA VAL A 202 21.29 -10.08 -11.35
C VAL A 202 20.86 -9.03 -10.32
N LEU A 203 20.22 -7.96 -10.77
CA LEU A 203 19.69 -6.91 -9.89
C LEU A 203 18.60 -7.47 -8.96
N VAL A 204 17.63 -8.23 -9.49
CA VAL A 204 16.57 -8.87 -8.71
C VAL A 204 17.12 -9.82 -7.66
N LEU A 205 18.08 -10.68 -8.01
CA LEU A 205 18.73 -11.58 -7.05
C LEU A 205 19.46 -10.82 -5.94
N SER A 206 20.16 -9.74 -6.30
CA SER A 206 20.79 -8.84 -5.32
C SER A 206 19.76 -8.27 -4.35
N LEU A 207 18.61 -7.79 -4.86
CA LEU A 207 17.51 -7.23 -4.07
C LEU A 207 16.85 -8.27 -3.16
N VAL A 208 16.59 -9.48 -3.65
CA VAL A 208 15.98 -10.57 -2.87
C VAL A 208 16.90 -10.97 -1.72
N ASN A 209 18.20 -11.14 -1.98
CA ASN A 209 19.18 -11.49 -0.95
C ASN A 209 19.30 -10.40 0.12
N PHE A 210 19.26 -9.14 -0.31
CA PHE A 210 19.21 -8.01 0.62
C PHE A 210 17.96 -8.03 1.49
N THR A 211 16.80 -8.15 0.87
CA THR A 211 15.51 -8.13 1.58
C THR A 211 15.47 -9.18 2.69
N ARG A 212 15.95 -10.39 2.42
CA ARG A 212 16.03 -11.46 3.44
C ARG A 212 16.92 -11.09 4.64
N LYS A 213 18.09 -10.49 4.38
CA LYS A 213 19.03 -10.04 5.43
C LYS A 213 18.45 -8.87 6.22
N TYR A 214 17.89 -7.90 5.52
CA TYR A 214 17.28 -6.71 6.10
C TYR A 214 16.14 -7.05 7.06
N TYR A 215 15.25 -7.99 6.67
CA TYR A 215 14.16 -8.43 7.53
C TYR A 215 14.65 -9.07 8.82
N ARG A 216 15.66 -9.92 8.73
CA ARG A 216 16.24 -10.57 9.92
C ARG A 216 16.77 -9.53 10.91
N VAL A 217 17.59 -8.62 10.44
CA VAL A 217 18.18 -7.56 11.28
C VAL A 217 17.08 -6.61 11.81
N SER A 218 16.10 -6.25 10.98
CA SER A 218 14.99 -5.39 11.43
C SER A 218 14.13 -6.07 12.50
N HIS A 219 13.94 -7.38 12.43
CA HIS A 219 13.21 -8.12 13.45
C HIS A 219 13.98 -8.15 14.79
N GLU A 220 15.31 -8.37 14.76
CA GLU A 220 16.16 -8.26 15.95
C GLU A 220 16.07 -6.88 16.60
N ILE A 221 16.13 -5.82 15.79
CA ILE A 221 15.99 -4.44 16.24
C ILE A 221 14.62 -4.19 16.89
N GLN A 222 13.54 -4.72 16.30
CA GLN A 222 12.20 -4.59 16.88
C GLN A 222 12.09 -5.28 18.25
N GLN A 223 12.70 -6.46 18.41
CA GLN A 223 12.77 -7.15 19.70
C GLN A 223 13.51 -6.33 20.74
N LEU A 224 14.72 -5.85 20.42
CA LEU A 224 15.51 -4.98 21.30
C LEU A 224 14.78 -3.70 21.68
N THR A 225 14.05 -3.08 20.74
CA THR A 225 13.23 -1.90 21.00
C THR A 225 12.06 -2.22 21.93
N GLY A 226 11.45 -3.40 21.79
CA GLY A 226 10.41 -3.90 22.69
C GLY A 226 10.94 -4.10 24.11
N ASP A 227 12.09 -4.74 24.25
CA ASP A 227 12.76 -4.96 25.54
C ASP A 227 13.11 -3.64 26.24
N LEU A 228 13.61 -2.66 25.47
CA LEU A 228 13.87 -1.30 26.00
C LEU A 228 12.58 -0.62 26.49
N SER A 229 11.49 -0.75 25.74
CA SER A 229 10.19 -0.20 26.12
C SER A 229 9.68 -0.82 27.43
N THR A 230 9.81 -2.14 27.59
CA THR A 230 9.45 -2.86 28.82
C THR A 230 10.29 -2.39 30.00
N ARG A 231 11.61 -2.20 29.83
CA ARG A 231 12.52 -1.68 30.87
C ARG A 231 12.14 -0.26 31.30
N ILE A 232 11.74 0.60 30.36
CA ILE A 232 11.24 1.95 30.69
C ILE A 232 9.96 1.85 31.49
N GLU A 233 9.00 1.03 31.07
CA GLU A 233 7.72 0.83 31.75
C GLU A 233 7.93 0.34 33.19
N GLU A 234 8.77 -0.66 33.38
CA GLU A 234 9.14 -1.18 34.70
C GLU A 234 9.80 -0.11 35.58
N SER A 235 10.73 0.67 35.00
CA SER A 235 11.41 1.76 35.71
C SER A 235 10.44 2.86 36.13
N VAL A 236 9.47 3.22 35.25
CA VAL A 236 8.44 4.22 35.55
C VAL A 236 7.49 3.69 36.66
N ARG A 237 7.06 2.44 36.59
CA ARG A 237 6.23 1.82 37.61
C ARG A 237 6.96 1.74 38.97
N GLY A 238 8.26 1.42 38.96
CA GLY A 238 9.11 1.31 40.15
C GLY A 238 9.79 2.61 40.58
N ILE A 239 9.51 3.76 39.97
CA ILE A 239 10.28 5.00 40.16
C ILE A 239 10.41 5.44 41.62
N ARG A 240 9.39 5.26 42.42
CA ARG A 240 9.41 5.58 43.85
C ARG A 240 10.43 4.74 44.62
N VAL A 241 10.48 3.44 44.32
CA VAL A 241 11.43 2.50 44.97
C VAL A 241 12.85 2.78 44.50
N ILE A 242 13.07 2.99 43.20
CA ILE A 242 14.37 3.31 42.62
C ILE A 242 14.95 4.58 43.26
N LYS A 243 14.12 5.63 43.41
CA LYS A 243 14.53 6.90 44.06
C LYS A 243 14.78 6.74 45.56
N ALA A 244 13.90 6.00 46.27
CA ALA A 244 14.05 5.76 47.68
C ALA A 244 15.33 4.98 48.04
N LEU A 245 15.74 4.05 47.16
CA LEU A 245 16.94 3.25 47.33
C LEU A 245 18.21 3.90 46.74
N GLY A 246 18.11 5.06 46.11
CA GLY A 246 19.24 5.78 45.48
C GLY A 246 19.83 5.06 44.25
N ARG A 247 19.12 4.08 43.63
CA ARG A 247 19.62 3.24 42.52
C ARG A 247 19.44 3.86 41.14
N SER A 248 19.09 5.13 41.04
CA SER A 248 18.93 5.82 39.74
C SER A 248 20.19 5.75 38.85
N PRO A 249 21.43 5.92 39.35
CA PRO A 249 22.62 5.83 38.50
C PRO A 249 22.87 4.42 37.91
N GLU A 250 22.47 3.37 38.65
CA GLU A 250 22.58 2.00 38.19
C GLU A 250 21.58 1.73 37.07
N GLN A 251 20.32 2.14 37.25
CA GLN A 251 19.28 2.01 36.21
C GLN A 251 19.64 2.77 34.92
N ILE A 252 20.23 3.98 35.02
CA ILE A 252 20.70 4.72 33.85
C ILE A 252 21.80 3.96 33.13
N ARG A 253 22.73 3.33 33.85
CA ARG A 253 23.84 2.57 33.28
C ARG A 253 23.33 1.32 32.56
N ASP A 254 22.40 0.57 33.17
CA ASP A 254 21.82 -0.62 32.57
C ASP A 254 21.02 -0.29 31.31
N TYR A 255 20.29 0.82 31.34
CA TYR A 255 19.56 1.34 30.18
C TYR A 255 20.52 1.78 29.07
N SER A 256 21.57 2.51 29.41
CA SER A 256 22.61 2.96 28.44
C SER A 256 23.25 1.77 27.72
N GLN A 257 23.62 0.71 28.45
CA GLN A 257 24.18 -0.49 27.84
C GLN A 257 23.21 -1.16 26.84
N ALA A 258 21.92 -1.20 27.17
CA ALA A 258 20.92 -1.75 26.27
C ALA A 258 20.70 -0.87 25.03
N VAL A 259 20.81 0.45 25.18
CA VAL A 259 20.77 1.40 24.04
C VAL A 259 22.00 1.24 23.15
N ASP A 260 23.20 1.03 23.73
CA ASP A 260 24.43 0.80 22.97
C ASP A 260 24.33 -0.43 22.07
N VAL A 261 23.75 -1.53 22.58
CA VAL A 261 23.46 -2.75 21.80
C VAL A 261 22.49 -2.46 20.65
N LEU A 262 21.41 -1.72 20.93
CA LEU A 262 20.45 -1.33 19.90
C LEU A 262 21.12 -0.47 18.82
N GLN A 263 21.95 0.49 19.23
CA GLN A 263 22.68 1.38 18.32
C GLN A 263 23.61 0.60 17.40
N GLU A 264 24.32 -0.40 17.92
CA GLU A 264 25.19 -1.27 17.11
C GLU A 264 24.40 -2.01 16.04
N ARG A 265 23.22 -2.55 16.38
CA ARG A 265 22.36 -3.24 15.42
C ARG A 265 21.76 -2.28 14.38
N GLU A 266 21.37 -1.09 14.80
CA GLU A 266 20.88 -0.03 13.89
C GLU A 266 21.96 0.42 12.92
N TYR A 267 23.21 0.58 13.41
CA TYR A 267 24.34 0.87 12.55
C TYR A 267 24.60 -0.25 11.55
N GLY A 268 24.57 -1.51 11.99
CA GLY A 268 24.66 -2.68 11.12
C GLY A 268 23.59 -2.71 10.03
N ARG A 269 22.34 -2.36 10.37
CA ARG A 269 21.23 -2.24 9.42
C ARG A 269 21.50 -1.12 8.40
N SER A 270 21.93 0.04 8.86
CA SER A 270 22.24 1.19 8.00
C SER A 270 23.39 0.89 7.05
N MET A 271 24.43 0.20 7.53
CA MET A 271 25.55 -0.25 6.70
C MET A 271 25.10 -1.29 5.64
N LEU A 272 24.15 -2.16 5.99
CA LEU A 272 23.56 -3.10 5.03
C LEU A 272 22.83 -2.36 3.91
N VAL A 273 22.04 -1.33 4.23
CA VAL A 273 21.37 -0.47 3.25
C VAL A 273 22.38 0.23 2.34
N ALA A 274 23.44 0.79 2.91
CA ALA A 274 24.51 1.45 2.15
C ALA A 274 25.23 0.49 1.19
N ARG A 275 25.54 -0.74 1.64
CA ARG A 275 26.16 -1.77 0.79
C ARG A 275 25.27 -2.17 -0.38
N VAL A 276 23.95 -2.25 -0.16
CA VAL A 276 23.02 -2.58 -1.23
C VAL A 276 22.88 -1.44 -2.24
N ALA A 277 22.81 -0.19 -1.77
CA ALA A 277 22.80 0.96 -2.65
C ALA A 277 24.06 1.00 -3.53
N LEU A 278 25.25 0.77 -2.93
CA LEU A 278 26.48 0.65 -3.67
C LEU A 278 26.44 -0.49 -4.70
N ASN A 279 26.00 -1.67 -4.28
CA ASN A 279 25.93 -2.85 -5.17
C ASN A 279 24.98 -2.61 -6.36
N GLN A 280 23.82 -2.02 -6.12
CA GLN A 280 22.86 -1.64 -7.18
C GLN A 280 23.47 -0.63 -8.14
N THR A 281 24.13 0.42 -7.61
CA THR A 281 24.80 1.44 -8.43
C THR A 281 25.91 0.80 -9.29
N LEU A 282 26.69 -0.13 -8.72
CA LEU A 282 27.73 -0.84 -9.47
C LEU A 282 27.15 -1.74 -10.55
N ILE A 283 26.10 -2.52 -10.26
CA ILE A 283 25.43 -3.37 -11.26
C ILE A 283 24.93 -2.53 -12.43
N VAL A 284 24.21 -1.44 -12.13
CA VAL A 284 23.69 -0.52 -13.15
C VAL A 284 24.82 0.16 -13.90
N GLY A 285 25.85 0.67 -13.20
CA GLY A 285 26.98 1.36 -13.80
C GLY A 285 27.80 0.44 -14.74
N ILE A 286 28.11 -0.79 -14.30
CA ILE A 286 28.83 -1.79 -15.12
C ILE A 286 27.98 -2.15 -16.35
N SER A 287 26.69 -2.42 -16.15
CA SER A 287 25.78 -2.73 -17.26
C SER A 287 25.72 -1.60 -18.28
N THR A 288 25.65 -0.35 -17.81
CA THR A 288 25.63 0.84 -18.67
C THR A 288 26.96 1.02 -19.41
N ALA A 289 28.10 0.81 -18.74
CA ALA A 289 29.41 0.91 -19.34
C ALA A 289 29.64 -0.17 -20.44
N VAL A 290 29.23 -1.41 -20.15
CA VAL A 290 29.28 -2.52 -21.13
C VAL A 290 28.38 -2.21 -22.33
N ALA A 291 27.13 -1.79 -22.07
CA ALA A 291 26.19 -1.45 -23.13
C ALA A 291 26.69 -0.24 -23.98
N LEU A 292 27.36 0.72 -23.35
CA LEU A 292 27.96 1.86 -24.04
C LEU A 292 29.08 1.43 -24.98
N ALA A 293 29.99 0.59 -24.49
CA ALA A 293 31.11 0.09 -25.29
C ALA A 293 30.62 -0.74 -26.48
N LEU A 294 29.68 -1.67 -26.24
CA LEU A 294 29.10 -2.52 -27.31
C LEU A 294 28.24 -1.70 -28.27
N GLY A 295 27.40 -0.80 -27.76
CA GLY A 295 26.54 0.07 -28.57
C GLY A 295 27.35 1.04 -29.44
N ALA A 296 28.39 1.67 -28.89
CA ALA A 296 29.28 2.55 -29.63
C ALA A 296 30.01 1.82 -30.76
N SER A 297 30.47 0.58 -30.52
CA SER A 297 31.08 -0.22 -31.59
C SER A 297 30.09 -0.59 -32.70
N GLN A 298 28.82 -0.87 -32.37
CA GLN A 298 27.77 -1.16 -33.38
C GLN A 298 27.40 0.10 -34.17
N VAL A 299 27.33 1.26 -33.51
CA VAL A 299 27.08 2.55 -34.17
C VAL A 299 28.23 2.90 -35.13
N ALA A 300 29.48 2.72 -34.70
CA ALA A 300 30.67 2.95 -35.55
C ALA A 300 30.70 2.03 -36.80
N ASN A 301 30.19 0.81 -36.67
CA ASN A 301 30.08 -0.14 -37.77
C ASN A 301 28.78 0.01 -38.60
N GLY A 302 27.94 1.01 -38.30
CA GLY A 302 26.67 1.22 -39.00
C GLY A 302 25.59 0.17 -38.71
N ALA A 303 25.78 -0.73 -37.72
CA ALA A 303 24.83 -1.79 -37.36
C ALA A 303 23.73 -1.30 -36.42
N LEU A 304 23.90 -0.15 -35.79
CA LEU A 304 22.94 0.48 -34.86
C LEU A 304 22.86 1.98 -35.12
N SER A 305 21.66 2.56 -35.08
CA SER A 305 21.50 4.02 -35.16
C SER A 305 21.84 4.70 -33.83
N LEU A 306 22.23 5.97 -33.89
CA LEU A 306 22.46 6.77 -32.68
C LEU A 306 21.17 6.93 -31.86
N GLY A 307 20.02 7.06 -32.52
CA GLY A 307 18.72 7.10 -31.89
C GLY A 307 18.38 5.80 -31.15
N ALA A 308 18.65 4.63 -31.77
CA ALA A 308 18.44 3.35 -31.12
C ALA A 308 19.31 3.17 -29.87
N MET A 309 20.54 3.65 -29.90
CA MET A 309 21.43 3.64 -28.73
C MET A 309 20.90 4.56 -27.60
N THR A 310 20.43 5.76 -27.93
CA THR A 310 19.83 6.67 -26.93
C THR A 310 18.56 6.10 -26.32
N ALA A 311 17.69 5.51 -27.15
CA ALA A 311 16.47 4.83 -26.68
C ALA A 311 16.79 3.62 -25.79
N TYR A 312 17.83 2.85 -26.10
CA TYR A 312 18.29 1.76 -25.25
C TYR A 312 18.58 2.24 -23.83
N PHE A 313 19.38 3.31 -23.65
CA PHE A 313 19.70 3.84 -22.34
C PHE A 313 18.47 4.41 -21.62
N ALA A 314 17.56 5.03 -22.33
CA ALA A 314 16.31 5.50 -21.75
C ALA A 314 15.43 4.35 -21.25
N VAL A 315 15.26 3.28 -22.02
CA VAL A 315 14.54 2.06 -21.60
C VAL A 315 15.25 1.40 -20.42
N GLN A 316 16.56 1.20 -20.53
CA GLN A 316 17.36 0.58 -19.46
C GLN A 316 17.18 1.33 -18.13
N THR A 317 17.36 2.64 -18.12
CA THR A 317 17.23 3.48 -16.91
C THR A 317 15.82 3.39 -16.34
N THR A 318 14.80 3.45 -17.17
CA THR A 318 13.40 3.36 -16.76
C THR A 318 13.10 2.01 -16.12
N VAL A 319 13.44 0.91 -16.80
CA VAL A 319 13.16 -0.44 -16.28
C VAL A 319 13.93 -0.72 -14.99
N LEU A 320 15.24 -0.43 -14.96
CA LEU A 320 16.05 -0.66 -13.76
C LEU A 320 15.54 0.16 -12.56
N SER A 321 15.07 1.40 -12.79
CA SER A 321 14.47 2.21 -11.73
C SER A 321 13.16 1.62 -11.19
N HIS A 322 12.32 1.02 -12.06
CA HIS A 322 11.13 0.28 -11.62
C HIS A 322 11.49 -0.98 -10.83
N VAL A 323 12.51 -1.73 -11.24
CA VAL A 323 13.00 -2.90 -10.51
C VAL A 323 13.53 -2.51 -9.13
N ILE A 324 14.31 -1.45 -9.01
CA ILE A 324 14.84 -0.96 -7.74
C ILE A 324 13.71 -0.51 -6.81
N ARG A 325 12.74 0.27 -7.30
CA ARG A 325 11.56 0.67 -6.52
C ARG A 325 10.70 -0.49 -6.07
N SER A 326 10.76 -1.61 -6.76
CA SER A 326 9.99 -2.83 -6.42
C SER A 326 10.58 -3.64 -5.26
N THR A 327 11.68 -3.20 -4.65
CA THR A 327 12.31 -3.88 -3.50
C THR A 327 11.32 -4.08 -2.35
N SER A 328 10.38 -3.15 -2.16
CA SER A 328 9.35 -3.23 -1.11
C SER A 328 8.17 -4.15 -1.46
N LEU A 329 8.06 -4.62 -2.72
CA LEU A 329 6.92 -5.46 -3.14
C LEU A 329 6.87 -6.80 -2.41
N MET A 330 8.02 -7.44 -2.20
CA MET A 330 8.07 -8.72 -1.49
C MET A 330 7.57 -8.57 -0.05
N SER A 331 7.97 -7.49 0.62
CA SER A 331 7.52 -7.21 1.99
C SER A 331 6.03 -6.85 2.03
N ALA A 332 5.58 -6.05 1.08
CA ALA A 332 4.17 -5.70 0.97
C ALA A 332 3.31 -6.93 0.70
N TYR A 333 3.77 -7.87 -0.14
CA TYR A 333 3.10 -9.14 -0.39
C TYR A 333 3.04 -10.03 0.85
N LEU A 334 4.16 -10.18 1.56
CA LEU A 334 4.19 -10.97 2.79
C LEU A 334 3.29 -10.37 3.88
N SER A 335 3.32 -9.04 4.04
CA SER A 335 2.43 -8.35 4.98
C SER A 335 0.96 -8.53 4.60
N TYR A 336 0.63 -8.44 3.31
CA TYR A 336 -0.71 -8.72 2.79
C TYR A 336 -1.15 -10.15 3.08
N LYS A 337 -0.27 -11.14 2.82
CA LYS A 337 -0.57 -12.55 3.07
C LYS A 337 -0.88 -12.80 4.55
N VAL A 338 -0.04 -12.30 5.44
CA VAL A 338 -0.24 -12.42 6.91
C VAL A 338 -1.52 -11.70 7.34
N ALA A 339 -1.79 -10.50 6.82
CA ALA A 339 -3.01 -9.76 7.14
C ALA A 339 -4.27 -10.50 6.68
N LEU A 340 -4.23 -11.12 5.49
CA LEU A 340 -5.33 -11.91 4.96
C LEU A 340 -5.54 -13.21 5.78
N GLU A 341 -4.48 -13.90 6.16
CA GLU A 341 -4.54 -15.08 7.02
C GLU A 341 -5.18 -14.74 8.38
N ARG A 342 -4.75 -13.64 9.02
CA ARG A 342 -5.33 -13.18 10.29
C ARG A 342 -6.78 -12.77 10.18
N HIS A 343 -7.17 -12.15 9.07
CA HIS A 343 -8.56 -11.82 8.82
C HIS A 343 -9.40 -13.08 8.67
N ASN A 344 -8.94 -14.04 7.85
CA ASN A 344 -9.64 -15.32 7.63
C ASN A 344 -9.75 -16.15 8.92
N GLU A 345 -8.73 -16.12 9.78
CA GLU A 345 -8.73 -16.81 11.07
C GLU A 345 -9.95 -16.41 11.92
N VAL A 346 -10.26 -15.10 12.00
CA VAL A 346 -11.45 -14.63 12.72
C VAL A 346 -12.74 -14.96 11.95
N MET A 347 -12.71 -14.87 10.62
CA MET A 347 -13.89 -15.13 9.80
C MET A 347 -14.26 -16.63 9.73
N ASP A 348 -13.29 -17.54 9.90
CA ASP A 348 -13.46 -19.00 9.81
C ASP A 348 -13.61 -19.68 11.17
N GLU A 349 -13.47 -18.94 12.30
CA GLU A 349 -13.58 -19.49 13.64
C GLU A 349 -14.95 -20.18 13.83
N PRO A 350 -15.00 -21.49 14.18
CA PRO A 350 -16.24 -22.20 14.42
C PRO A 350 -16.93 -21.67 15.68
N GLY A 351 -18.24 -21.49 15.64
CA GLY A 351 -19.04 -20.98 16.77
C GLY A 351 -19.64 -19.59 16.52
N PHE A 352 -19.29 -18.95 15.42
CA PHE A 352 -20.02 -17.79 14.91
C PHE A 352 -21.23 -18.26 14.06
N GLU A 353 -22.06 -19.15 14.57
CA GLU A 353 -23.41 -19.29 14.01
C GLU A 353 -24.12 -17.97 14.32
N VAL A 354 -24.60 -17.32 13.23
CA VAL A 354 -25.40 -16.11 13.34
C VAL A 354 -26.64 -16.45 14.16
N VAL A 355 -26.57 -16.23 15.46
CA VAL A 355 -27.76 -16.06 16.26
C VAL A 355 -28.31 -14.73 15.78
N ARG A 356 -29.21 -14.74 14.80
CA ARG A 356 -30.04 -13.60 14.45
C ARG A 356 -30.83 -13.23 15.70
N LEU A 357 -30.21 -12.46 16.59
CA LEU A 357 -30.90 -11.76 17.64
C LEU A 357 -31.71 -10.71 16.91
N ILE A 358 -33.02 -10.99 16.81
CA ILE A 358 -34.10 -10.09 16.37
C ILE A 358 -34.30 -10.11 14.85
N ASP A 359 -35.20 -10.92 14.40
CA ASP A 359 -36.01 -10.64 13.22
C ASP A 359 -36.70 -9.26 13.43
N PRO A 360 -36.36 -8.21 12.66
CA PRO A 360 -36.96 -6.90 12.84
C PRO A 360 -38.49 -6.93 12.75
N ALA A 361 -39.10 -7.94 12.09
CA ALA A 361 -40.51 -8.19 12.07
C ALA A 361 -41.08 -8.70 13.39
N LYS A 362 -40.23 -9.28 14.27
CA LYS A 362 -40.62 -9.73 15.62
C LYS A 362 -40.21 -8.78 16.73
N ALA A 363 -39.44 -7.73 16.43
CA ALA A 363 -39.07 -6.72 17.40
C ALA A 363 -40.27 -5.88 17.85
N ASP A 364 -41.24 -5.67 16.96
CA ASP A 364 -42.49 -4.95 17.28
C ASP A 364 -43.47 -5.76 18.14
N GLU A 365 -43.36 -7.09 18.15
CA GLU A 365 -44.25 -7.94 18.96
C GLU A 365 -43.83 -8.04 20.45
N HIS A 366 -42.56 -7.69 20.75
CA HIS A 366 -42.00 -7.72 22.13
C HIS A 366 -41.63 -6.33 22.68
N SER A 367 -42.02 -5.25 22.00
CA SER A 367 -41.94 -3.92 22.56
C SER A 367 -42.94 -3.83 23.72
N PRO A 368 -42.50 -3.68 24.99
CA PRO A 368 -43.45 -3.53 26.08
C PRO A 368 -44.32 -2.31 25.79
N ASN A 369 -45.64 -2.53 25.72
CA ASN A 369 -46.59 -1.48 25.48
C ASN A 369 -46.30 -0.31 26.44
N PRO A 370 -46.02 0.90 25.94
CA PRO A 370 -45.68 2.04 26.78
C PRO A 370 -46.69 2.35 27.88
N ALA A 371 -47.94 1.88 27.73
CA ALA A 371 -48.97 1.96 28.76
C ALA A 371 -48.66 1.07 30.00
N ASN A 372 -47.99 -0.09 29.82
CA ASN A 372 -47.65 -0.98 30.93
C ASN A 372 -46.40 -0.50 31.70
N VAL A 373 -45.55 0.31 31.10
CA VAL A 373 -44.36 0.89 31.76
C VAL A 373 -44.78 2.03 32.71
N GLN A 374 -45.76 2.84 32.31
CA GLN A 374 -46.29 3.91 33.15
C GLN A 374 -47.03 3.38 34.38
N ASP A 375 -47.81 2.29 34.25
CA ASP A 375 -48.49 1.65 35.39
C ASP A 375 -47.51 1.00 36.38
N SER A 376 -46.41 0.42 35.92
CA SER A 376 -45.38 -0.17 36.80
C SER A 376 -44.58 0.88 37.58
N VAL A 377 -44.31 2.06 36.99
CA VAL A 377 -43.66 3.19 37.64
C VAL A 377 -44.57 3.84 38.65
N GLN A 378 -45.89 3.91 38.36
CA GLN A 378 -46.87 4.52 39.29
C GLN A 378 -47.20 3.62 40.51
N ARG A 379 -47.13 2.29 40.35
CA ARG A 379 -47.27 1.34 41.48
C ARG A 379 -46.01 1.31 42.41
N SER A 380 -44.81 1.50 41.85
CA SER A 380 -43.58 1.58 42.67
C SER A 380 -43.48 2.86 43.47
N SER A 381 -44.10 3.98 43.04
CA SER A 381 -44.14 5.24 43.76
C SER A 381 -45.16 5.29 44.92
N LEU A 382 -46.18 4.40 44.87
CA LEU A 382 -47.22 4.33 45.92
C LEU A 382 -46.85 3.36 47.09
N SER A 383 -45.80 2.54 46.94
CA SER A 383 -45.37 1.60 47.97
C SER A 383 -44.20 2.10 48.87
N SER A 384 -43.78 3.33 48.73
CA SER A 384 -42.63 3.92 49.44
C SER A 384 -43.04 4.99 50.52
N HIS A 385 -44.21 4.91 51.12
CA HIS A 385 -44.51 5.65 52.35
C HIS A 385 -44.47 4.71 53.54
N PRO A 386 -43.50 4.77 54.46
CA PRO A 386 -43.56 4.14 55.76
C PRO A 386 -44.37 5.01 56.68
N SER A 387 -45.32 4.37 57.36
CA SER A 387 -46.00 4.88 58.56
C SER A 387 -45.10 4.95 59.76
#